data_cbd6e2df13d1f1e6591c8ad87a0c9806
#
_entry.id   cbd6e2df13d1f1e6591c8ad87a0c9806
#
_cell.length_a   1.000
_cell.length_b   1.000
_cell.length_c   1.000
_cell.angle_alpha   90.00
_cell.angle_beta   90.00
_cell.angle_gamma   90.00
#
_symmetry.space_group_name_H-M   'P 1'
#
loop_
_entity.id
_entity.type
_entity.pdbx_description
1 polymer ?
#
loop_
_entity_poly.entity_id
_entity_poly.type
_entity_poly.pdbx_seq_one_letter_code
_entity_poly.pdbx_strand_id
1 'polypeptide(L)'
;MTAYIYANIKIHNSALYEQYRAGVPAVIAAYGGRYLVRGGAVEVLEGAPELERQVILEFPDMAALKAFYSSPEYCALLAIRQQAATGSLIAIEGMA
;
A
#
# COMPACT_ATOMS: atom_id res chain seq x y z
N MET A 1 -1.89 -17.38 8.47
CA MET A 1 -1.90 -17.17 7.01
C MET A 1 -1.43 -15.76 6.72
N THR A 2 -0.52 -15.61 5.78
CA THR A 2 -0.10 -14.30 5.34
C THR A 2 -1.25 -13.50 4.76
N ALA A 3 -1.16 -12.19 4.82
CA ALA A 3 -2.13 -11.30 4.24
C ALA A 3 -1.41 -10.23 3.44
N TYR A 4 -2.07 -9.72 2.42
CA TYR A 4 -1.47 -8.77 1.48
C TYR A 4 -2.34 -7.54 1.33
N ILE A 5 -1.69 -6.39 1.19
CA ILE A 5 -2.35 -5.19 0.68
C ILE A 5 -1.95 -5.05 -0.78
N TYR A 6 -2.93 -4.93 -1.65
CA TYR A 6 -2.73 -4.54 -3.04
C TYR A 6 -3.26 -3.13 -3.25
N ALA A 7 -2.41 -2.25 -3.72
CA ALA A 7 -2.74 -0.86 -3.97
C ALA A 7 -2.53 -0.49 -5.43
N ASN A 8 -3.47 0.25 -5.98
CA ASN A 8 -3.40 0.84 -7.31
C ASN A 8 -3.62 2.34 -7.13
N ILE A 9 -2.56 3.14 -7.27
CA ILE A 9 -2.53 4.53 -6.80
C ILE A 9 -2.19 5.48 -7.93
N LYS A 10 -3.07 6.46 -8.17
CA LYS A 10 -2.81 7.58 -9.09
C LYS A 10 -2.37 8.79 -8.30
N ILE A 11 -1.14 9.23 -8.52
CA ILE A 11 -0.55 10.37 -7.82
C ILE A 11 -0.93 11.66 -8.52
N HIS A 12 -1.49 12.62 -7.78
CA HIS A 12 -1.84 13.95 -8.27
C HIS A 12 -0.84 15.01 -7.84
N ASN A 13 -0.24 14.84 -6.66
CA ASN A 13 0.69 15.79 -6.07
C ASN A 13 1.93 15.02 -5.61
N SER A 14 2.95 15.00 -6.46
CA SER A 14 4.16 14.23 -6.22
C SER A 14 4.94 14.70 -4.98
N ALA A 15 4.99 16.00 -4.74
CA ALA A 15 5.70 16.54 -3.58
C ALA A 15 5.04 16.10 -2.27
N LEU A 16 3.71 16.14 -2.22
CA LEU A 16 2.96 15.72 -1.04
C LEU A 16 3.01 14.20 -0.86
N TYR A 17 2.92 13.45 -1.95
CA TYR A 17 3.02 11.99 -1.92
C TYR A 17 4.39 11.54 -1.41
N GLU A 18 5.44 12.28 -1.69
CA GLU A 18 6.80 11.97 -1.21
C GLU A 18 6.88 12.01 0.31
N GLN A 19 6.12 12.89 0.98
CA GLN A 19 6.02 12.91 2.43
C GLN A 19 5.40 11.61 2.97
N TYR A 20 4.34 11.12 2.31
CA TYR A 20 3.73 9.83 2.63
C TYR A 20 4.74 8.70 2.42
N ARG A 21 5.38 8.66 1.27
CA ARG A 21 6.31 7.60 0.88
C ARG A 21 7.53 7.52 1.79
N ALA A 22 7.98 8.67 2.31
CA ALA A 22 9.12 8.71 3.22
C ALA A 22 8.78 8.16 4.60
N GLY A 23 7.54 8.34 5.07
CA GLY A 23 7.13 7.94 6.42
C GLY A 23 6.60 6.52 6.54
N VAL A 24 6.02 5.96 5.47
CA VAL A 24 5.29 4.71 5.57
C VAL A 24 6.14 3.45 5.77
N PRO A 25 7.39 3.34 5.24
CA PRO A 25 8.17 2.12 5.43
C PRO A 25 8.41 1.75 6.89
N ALA A 26 8.70 2.73 7.75
CA ALA A 26 8.93 2.48 9.17
C ALA A 26 7.66 1.96 9.87
N VAL A 27 6.50 2.47 9.50
CA VAL A 27 5.21 2.04 10.07
C VAL A 27 4.88 0.62 9.60
N ILE A 28 5.09 0.31 8.33
CA ILE A 28 4.90 -1.05 7.80
C ILE A 28 5.78 -2.03 8.58
N ALA A 29 7.06 -1.72 8.75
CA ALA A 29 8.00 -2.58 9.48
C ALA A 29 7.60 -2.77 10.94
N ALA A 30 7.09 -1.71 11.59
CA ALA A 30 6.66 -1.77 12.99
C ALA A 30 5.51 -2.76 13.20
N TYR A 31 4.71 -3.03 12.18
CA TYR A 31 3.59 -3.98 12.24
C TYR A 31 3.92 -5.31 11.56
N GLY A 32 5.18 -5.58 11.31
CA GLY A 32 5.66 -6.85 10.75
C GLY A 32 5.47 -7.00 9.25
N GLY A 33 5.16 -5.91 8.57
CA GLY A 33 4.96 -5.91 7.12
C GLY A 33 6.23 -5.65 6.33
N ARG A 34 6.16 -5.91 5.04
CA ARG A 34 7.24 -5.61 4.10
C ARG A 34 6.69 -5.35 2.71
N TYR A 35 7.46 -4.64 1.90
CA TYR A 35 7.14 -4.46 0.49
C TYR A 35 7.50 -5.70 -0.31
N LEU A 36 6.59 -6.12 -1.19
CA LEU A 36 6.89 -7.10 -2.24
C LEU A 36 6.99 -6.42 -3.61
N VAL A 37 6.16 -5.41 -3.85
CA VAL A 37 6.18 -4.58 -5.06
C VAL A 37 6.02 -3.13 -4.62
N ARG A 38 6.85 -2.26 -5.18
CA ARG A 38 6.81 -0.83 -4.85
C ARG A 38 6.99 0.01 -6.11
N GLY A 39 5.93 0.05 -6.93
CA GLY A 39 5.91 0.86 -8.14
C GLY A 39 6.83 0.37 -9.24
N GLY A 40 7.03 -0.94 -9.33
CA GLY A 40 7.84 -1.53 -10.39
C GLY A 40 7.16 -1.48 -11.76
N ALA A 41 7.91 -1.85 -12.79
CA ALA A 41 7.41 -1.92 -14.15
C ALA A 41 6.30 -2.97 -14.27
N VAL A 42 5.27 -2.64 -15.04
CA VAL A 42 4.11 -3.52 -15.23
C VAL A 42 4.03 -3.92 -16.69
N GLU A 43 3.76 -5.19 -16.94
CA GLU A 43 3.51 -5.71 -18.28
C GLU A 43 2.16 -6.42 -18.28
N VAL A 44 1.25 -5.96 -19.13
CA VAL A 44 -0.09 -6.56 -19.24
C VAL A 44 -0.01 -7.78 -20.16
N LEU A 45 -0.42 -8.93 -19.63
CA LEU A 45 -0.43 -10.19 -20.39
C LEU A 45 -1.78 -10.44 -21.07
N GLU A 46 -2.86 -10.01 -20.45
CA GLU A 46 -4.21 -10.15 -20.96
C GLU A 46 -5.08 -8.98 -20.51
N GLY A 47 -6.03 -8.61 -21.35
CA GLY A 47 -7.02 -7.62 -21.01
C GLY A 47 -6.54 -6.18 -21.18
N ALA A 48 -7.34 -5.26 -20.68
CA ALA A 48 -7.07 -3.82 -20.74
C ALA A 48 -7.38 -3.18 -19.38
N PRO A 49 -6.65 -3.55 -18.31
CA PRO A 49 -6.89 -2.98 -16.99
C PRO A 49 -6.43 -1.53 -16.93
N GLU A 50 -7.10 -0.75 -16.09
CA GLU A 50 -6.63 0.60 -15.76
C GLU A 50 -5.59 0.49 -14.65
N LEU A 51 -4.31 0.69 -15.00
CA LEU A 51 -3.20 0.53 -14.09
C LEU A 51 -2.52 1.86 -13.84
N GLU A 52 -2.29 2.14 -12.56
CA GLU A 52 -1.50 3.27 -12.09
C GLU A 52 -0.29 2.72 -11.35
N ARG A 53 0.15 3.36 -10.26
CA ARG A 53 1.25 2.86 -9.45
C ARG A 53 0.80 1.63 -8.66
N GLN A 54 1.47 0.51 -8.85
CA GLN A 54 1.16 -0.75 -8.17
C GLN A 54 2.06 -0.94 -6.96
N VAL A 55 1.45 -1.25 -5.81
CA VAL A 55 2.18 -1.55 -4.57
C VAL A 55 1.58 -2.81 -3.96
N ILE A 56 2.44 -3.73 -3.53
CA ILE A 56 2.01 -4.93 -2.81
C ILE A 56 2.80 -5.01 -1.52
N LEU A 57 2.09 -5.13 -0.41
CA LEU A 57 2.65 -5.33 0.91
C LEU A 57 2.29 -6.71 1.43
N GLU A 58 3.14 -7.29 2.26
CA GLU A 58 2.88 -8.55 2.95
C GLU A 58 2.92 -8.33 4.45
N PHE A 59 1.95 -8.93 5.16
CA PHE A 59 1.89 -8.95 6.62
C PHE A 59 1.81 -10.41 7.10
N PRO A 60 2.23 -10.69 8.36
CA PRO A 60 2.20 -12.06 8.88
C PRO A 60 0.80 -12.67 8.87
N ASP A 61 -0.23 -11.86 9.11
CA ASP A 61 -1.63 -12.27 9.10
C ASP A 61 -2.54 -11.06 8.89
N MET A 62 -3.83 -11.32 8.75
CA MET A 62 -4.83 -10.27 8.53
C MET A 62 -4.97 -9.36 9.76
N ALA A 63 -4.78 -9.87 10.97
CA ALA A 63 -4.85 -9.07 12.19
C ALA A 63 -3.74 -8.02 12.21
N ALA A 64 -2.52 -8.38 11.84
CA ALA A 64 -1.38 -7.46 11.76
C ALA A 64 -1.63 -6.40 10.67
N LEU A 65 -2.17 -6.81 9.52
CA LEU A 65 -2.51 -5.90 8.43
C LEU A 65 -3.54 -4.85 8.87
N LYS A 66 -4.60 -5.29 9.54
CA LYS A 66 -5.65 -4.39 10.03
C LYS A 66 -5.14 -3.48 11.13
N ALA A 67 -4.28 -3.99 12.01
CA ALA A 67 -3.63 -3.20 13.05
C ALA A 67 -2.78 -2.07 12.44
N PHE A 68 -2.03 -2.38 11.38
CA PHE A 68 -1.28 -1.39 10.61
C PHE A 68 -2.20 -0.33 10.04
N TYR A 69 -3.23 -0.73 9.30
CA TYR A 69 -4.10 0.19 8.57
C TYR A 69 -4.88 1.13 9.50
N SER A 70 -5.25 0.65 10.69
CA SER A 70 -5.98 1.44 11.69
C SER A 70 -5.08 2.11 12.73
N SER A 71 -3.76 1.96 12.63
CA SER A 71 -2.83 2.54 13.59
C SER A 71 -2.85 4.07 13.54
N PRO A 72 -2.61 4.75 14.68
CA PRO A 72 -2.48 6.21 14.69
C PRO A 72 -1.36 6.70 13.76
N GLU A 73 -0.25 5.98 13.71
CA GLU A 73 0.90 6.32 12.86
C GLU A 73 0.51 6.30 11.39
N TYR A 74 -0.21 5.27 10.95
CA TYR A 74 -0.65 5.20 9.55
C TYR A 74 -1.76 6.18 9.25
N CYS A 75 -2.69 6.42 10.18
CA CYS A 75 -3.79 7.37 9.97
C CYS A 75 -3.29 8.77 9.63
N ALA A 76 -2.20 9.21 10.27
CA ALA A 76 -1.59 10.50 9.97
C ALA A 76 -1.03 10.52 8.53
N LEU A 77 -0.38 9.44 8.10
CA LEU A 77 0.15 9.31 6.74
C LEU A 77 -0.97 9.17 5.71
N LEU A 78 -2.02 8.43 6.05
CA LEU A 78 -3.18 8.23 5.19
C LEU A 78 -3.84 9.57 4.82
N ALA A 79 -3.95 10.50 5.78
CA ALA A 79 -4.51 11.82 5.53
C ALA A 79 -3.68 12.56 4.46
N ILE A 80 -2.36 12.43 4.49
CA ILE A 80 -1.47 13.00 3.46
C ILE A 80 -1.73 12.34 2.11
N ARG A 81 -1.77 11.00 2.08
CA ARG A 81 -2.00 10.25 0.84
C ARG A 81 -3.33 10.60 0.18
N GLN A 82 -4.39 10.75 0.97
CA GLN A 82 -5.72 11.08 0.45
C GLN A 82 -5.77 12.45 -0.23
N GLN A 83 -4.90 13.37 0.16
CA GLN A 83 -4.76 14.67 -0.50
C GLN A 83 -3.86 14.61 -1.72
N ALA A 84 -2.92 13.67 -1.76
CA ALA A 84 -1.88 13.57 -2.77
C ALA A 84 -2.25 12.63 -3.92
N ALA A 85 -3.17 11.70 -3.70
CA ALA A 85 -3.44 10.61 -4.64
C ALA A 85 -4.87 10.09 -4.50
N THR A 86 -5.33 9.41 -5.54
CA THR A 86 -6.57 8.64 -5.53
C THR A 86 -6.25 7.21 -5.95
N GLY A 87 -7.13 6.29 -5.63
CA GLY A 87 -6.95 4.90 -6.00
C GLY A 87 -7.63 3.96 -5.02
N SER A 88 -7.20 2.70 -5.05
CA SER A 88 -7.78 1.66 -4.22
C SER A 88 -6.70 0.88 -3.49
N LEU A 89 -7.03 0.49 -2.27
CA LEU A 89 -6.27 -0.49 -1.50
C LEU A 89 -7.22 -1.60 -1.13
N ILE A 90 -6.81 -2.83 -1.33
CA ILE A 90 -7.57 -4.01 -0.89
C ILE A 90 -6.67 -4.91 -0.05
N ALA A 91 -7.28 -5.60 0.90
CA ALA A 91 -6.61 -6.60 1.71
C ALA A 91 -7.02 -7.98 1.21
N ILE A 92 -6.04 -8.84 0.98
CA ILE A 92 -6.27 -10.18 0.45
C ILE A 92 -5.59 -11.19 1.37
N GLU A 93 -6.34 -12.20 1.83
CA GLU A 93 -5.77 -13.27 2.61
C GLU A 93 -5.02 -14.23 1.70
N GLY A 94 -3.79 -14.56 2.09
CA GLY A 94 -2.96 -15.49 1.32
C GLY A 94 -3.31 -16.96 1.59
N MET A 95 -2.67 -17.82 0.85
CA MET A 95 -2.78 -19.28 1.04
C MET A 95 -2.08 -19.69 2.33
N ALA A 96 -2.65 -20.69 2.97
CA ALA A 96 -2.05 -21.27 4.18
C ALA A 96 -0.74 -22.00 3.85
#